data_6634a0530fe901150a5ed0d184565583
#
_entry.id   6634a0530fe901150a5ed0d184565583
#
_cell.length_a   1.000
_cell.length_b   1.000
_cell.length_c   1.000
_cell.angle_alpha   90.00
_cell.angle_beta   90.00
_cell.angle_gamma   90.00
#
_symmetry.space_group_name_H-M   'P 1'
#
loop_
_entity.id
_entity.type
_entity.pdbx_description
1 polymer ?
#
loop_
_entity_poly.entity_id
_entity_poly.type
_entity_poly.pdbx_seq_one_letter_code
_entity_poly.pdbx_strand_id
1 'polypeptide(L)'
;LIFKRLAIPALKEHKIVFADRGRITSDTYQPVQAELFEGYNREWFLSYVRGIPGNQVEESCVPGLLMVPVISAEVTEERRKRREKDDNAIFETKDFQEEIAKIYAGDRIKRQYALRGTEVVDLNMSELKTPEDTKAFVRKVLFHYEENFWSADARVADRGI
;
A
#
# COMPACT_ATOMS: atom_id res chain seq x y z
N LEU A 1 -4.74 16.38 -3.16
CA LEU A 1 -4.09 17.52 -3.85
C LEU A 1 -2.79 17.12 -4.56
N ILE A 2 -1.95 16.27 -3.94
CA ILE A 2 -0.67 15.79 -4.50
C ILE A 2 -0.92 15.00 -5.79
N PHE A 3 -1.85 14.06 -5.79
CA PHE A 3 -2.17 13.27 -7.01
C PHE A 3 -2.55 14.14 -8.20
N LYS A 4 -3.47 15.12 -8.00
CA LYS A 4 -3.89 16.02 -9.09
C LYS A 4 -2.77 16.90 -9.62
N ARG A 5 -1.87 17.36 -8.74
CA ARG A 5 -0.85 18.34 -9.11
C ARG A 5 0.46 17.73 -9.58
N LEU A 6 0.80 16.52 -9.13
CA LEU A 6 2.09 15.89 -9.39
C LEU A 6 1.95 14.54 -10.11
N ALA A 7 1.18 13.60 -9.54
CA ALA A 7 1.14 12.24 -10.09
C ALA A 7 0.44 12.18 -11.45
N ILE A 8 -0.76 12.73 -11.58
CA ILE A 8 -1.51 12.70 -12.84
C ILE A 8 -0.76 13.40 -13.98
N PRO A 9 -0.19 14.60 -13.82
CA PRO A 9 0.65 15.20 -14.87
C PRO A 9 1.84 14.33 -15.25
N ALA A 10 2.56 13.76 -14.26
CA ALA A 10 3.71 12.90 -14.53
C ALA A 10 3.31 11.62 -15.31
N LEU A 11 2.19 10.99 -14.94
CA LEU A 11 1.68 9.82 -15.68
C LEU A 11 1.28 10.18 -17.13
N LYS A 12 0.71 11.36 -17.36
CA LYS A 12 0.41 11.86 -18.71
C LYS A 12 1.67 12.11 -19.55
N GLU A 13 2.78 12.36 -18.89
CA GLU A 13 4.11 12.49 -19.53
C GLU A 13 4.85 11.15 -19.59
N HIS A 14 4.15 10.02 -19.41
CA HIS A 14 4.73 8.65 -19.41
C HIS A 14 5.85 8.44 -18.38
N LYS A 15 5.80 9.17 -17.26
CA LYS A 15 6.75 9.01 -16.16
C LYS A 15 6.26 7.94 -15.18
N ILE A 16 7.20 7.21 -14.58
CA ILE A 16 6.91 6.30 -13.47
C ILE A 16 6.73 7.12 -12.19
N VAL A 17 5.66 6.88 -11.46
CA VAL A 17 5.37 7.53 -10.18
C VAL A 17 5.45 6.50 -9.06
N PHE A 18 6.37 6.74 -8.13
CA PHE A 18 6.46 5.97 -6.89
C PHE A 18 5.73 6.72 -5.77
N ALA A 19 4.84 6.02 -5.08
CA ALA A 19 4.17 6.54 -3.90
C ALA A 19 4.54 5.71 -2.68
N ASP A 20 5.14 6.35 -1.67
CA ASP A 20 5.27 5.77 -0.34
C ASP A 20 4.00 6.09 0.44
N ARG A 21 3.33 5.04 0.95
CA ARG A 21 2.05 5.14 1.64
C ARG A 21 0.94 5.77 0.78
N GLY A 22 0.37 4.99 -0.10
CA GLY A 22 -0.81 5.38 -0.88
C GLY A 22 -2.13 5.20 -0.10
N ARG A 23 -3.23 5.18 -0.82
CA ARG A 23 -4.59 5.00 -0.28
C ARG A 23 -4.73 3.75 0.60
N ILE A 24 -4.01 2.67 0.30
CA ILE A 24 -4.04 1.45 1.11
C ILE A 24 -3.76 1.75 2.59
N THR A 25 -2.85 2.68 2.89
CA THR A 25 -2.56 3.10 4.27
C THR A 25 -3.77 3.78 4.90
N SER A 26 -4.44 4.68 4.19
CA SER A 26 -5.66 5.34 4.69
C SER A 26 -6.80 4.33 4.89
N ASP A 27 -6.97 3.40 3.96
CA ASP A 27 -8.00 2.36 4.03
C ASP A 27 -7.75 1.33 5.14
N THR A 28 -6.51 1.24 5.67
CA THR A 28 -6.15 0.33 6.77
C THR A 28 -6.01 1.03 8.11
N TYR A 29 -5.14 2.03 8.18
CA TYR A 29 -4.77 2.67 9.45
C TYR A 29 -5.92 3.48 10.06
N GLN A 30 -6.61 4.29 9.26
CA GLN A 30 -7.65 5.17 9.79
C GLN A 30 -8.86 4.41 10.34
N PRO A 31 -9.42 3.37 9.67
CA PRO A 31 -10.52 2.59 10.25
C PRO A 31 -10.13 1.80 11.48
N VAL A 32 -8.90 1.27 11.54
CA VAL A 32 -8.40 0.56 12.74
C VAL A 32 -8.24 1.54 13.90
N GLN A 33 -7.67 2.71 13.65
CA GLN A 33 -7.57 3.76 14.66
C GLN A 33 -8.95 4.16 15.20
N ALA A 34 -9.89 4.44 14.31
CA ALA A 34 -11.24 4.85 14.68
C ALA A 34 -11.97 3.78 15.50
N GLU A 35 -11.78 2.50 15.19
CA GLU A 35 -12.38 1.40 15.96
C GLU A 35 -11.73 1.24 17.33
N LEU A 36 -10.40 1.17 17.40
CA LEU A 36 -9.68 0.86 18.65
C LEU A 36 -9.70 2.01 19.68
N PHE A 37 -9.63 3.26 19.19
CA PHE A 37 -9.45 4.41 20.08
C PHE A 37 -10.68 5.33 20.20
N GLU A 38 -11.59 5.27 19.22
CA GLU A 38 -12.75 6.16 19.16
C GLU A 38 -14.08 5.39 19.20
N GLY A 39 -14.04 4.05 19.14
CA GLY A 39 -15.21 3.17 19.21
C GLY A 39 -16.13 3.21 17.98
N TYR A 40 -15.65 3.70 16.86
CA TYR A 40 -16.42 3.68 15.61
C TYR A 40 -16.44 2.30 14.97
N ASN A 41 -17.52 1.99 14.25
CA ASN A 41 -17.56 0.80 13.41
C ASN A 41 -16.56 0.93 12.24
N ARG A 42 -15.66 -0.04 12.11
CA ARG A 42 -14.58 -0.06 11.11
C ARG A 42 -15.09 0.07 9.68
N GLU A 43 -16.14 -0.66 9.31
CA GLU A 43 -16.68 -0.66 7.95
C GLU A 43 -17.37 0.66 7.61
N TRP A 44 -18.11 1.21 8.56
CA TRP A 44 -18.71 2.52 8.41
C TRP A 44 -17.63 3.59 8.20
N PHE A 45 -16.60 3.58 9.05
CA PHE A 45 -15.52 4.56 8.97
C PHE A 45 -14.70 4.42 7.67
N LEU A 46 -14.46 3.19 7.21
CA LEU A 46 -13.84 2.94 5.92
C LEU A 46 -14.67 3.55 4.76
N SER A 47 -15.97 3.38 4.80
CA SER A 47 -16.87 3.98 3.80
C SER A 47 -16.83 5.51 3.84
N TYR A 48 -16.77 6.08 5.03
CA TYR A 48 -16.60 7.51 5.24
C TYR A 48 -15.27 8.02 4.66
N VAL A 49 -14.16 7.38 5.00
CA VAL A 49 -12.82 7.72 4.47
C VAL A 49 -12.79 7.69 2.95
N ARG A 50 -13.42 6.69 2.35
CA ARG A 50 -13.52 6.55 0.88
C ARG A 50 -14.40 7.60 0.24
N GLY A 51 -15.41 8.08 0.95
CA GLY A 51 -16.29 9.18 0.52
C GLY A 51 -15.62 10.55 0.49
N ILE A 52 -14.47 10.75 1.16
CA ILE A 52 -13.76 12.02 1.18
C ILE A 52 -13.27 12.37 -0.25
N PRO A 53 -13.60 13.54 -0.80
CA PRO A 53 -13.25 13.90 -2.18
C PRO A 53 -11.75 13.79 -2.50
N GLY A 54 -10.88 14.07 -1.52
CA GLY A 54 -9.42 13.93 -1.67
C GLY A 54 -8.97 12.47 -1.87
N ASN A 55 -9.71 11.52 -1.34
CA ASN A 55 -9.43 10.08 -1.47
C ASN A 55 -10.00 9.51 -2.77
N GLN A 56 -11.03 10.12 -3.34
CA GLN A 56 -11.64 9.67 -4.60
C GLN A 56 -10.74 9.88 -5.83
N VAL A 57 -9.82 10.82 -5.76
CA VAL A 57 -8.88 11.08 -6.86
C VAL A 57 -8.03 9.85 -7.18
N GLU A 58 -7.69 9.07 -6.18
CA GLU A 58 -6.90 7.84 -6.35
C GLU A 58 -7.70 6.71 -7.01
N GLU A 59 -9.03 6.76 -6.96
CA GLU A 59 -9.86 5.77 -7.67
C GLU A 59 -9.76 5.88 -9.19
N SER A 60 -9.47 7.07 -9.70
CA SER A 60 -9.21 7.30 -11.11
C SER A 60 -7.74 7.08 -11.50
N CYS A 61 -6.86 6.87 -10.52
CA CYS A 61 -5.43 6.69 -10.69
C CYS A 61 -4.98 5.45 -9.91
N VAL A 62 -5.47 4.30 -10.34
CA VAL A 62 -5.16 3.00 -9.73
C VAL A 62 -3.68 2.67 -9.99
N PRO A 63 -2.90 2.28 -8.97
CA PRO A 63 -1.50 1.89 -9.19
C PRO A 63 -1.43 0.65 -10.08
N GLY A 64 -0.48 0.62 -11.01
CA GLY A 64 -0.21 -0.57 -11.81
C GLY A 64 0.40 -1.70 -10.96
N LEU A 65 1.26 -1.34 -10.01
CA LEU A 65 1.90 -2.25 -9.08
C LEU A 65 1.71 -1.78 -7.63
N LEU A 66 1.30 -2.68 -6.75
CA LEU A 66 1.20 -2.47 -5.30
C LEU A 66 2.08 -3.49 -4.57
N MET A 67 3.11 -3.02 -3.89
CA MET A 67 3.92 -3.86 -3.01
C MET A 67 3.41 -3.73 -1.57
N VAL A 68 3.00 -4.83 -0.97
CA VAL A 68 2.43 -4.88 0.38
C VAL A 68 3.41 -5.51 1.35
N PRO A 69 3.97 -4.77 2.32
CA PRO A 69 4.82 -5.37 3.34
C PRO A 69 3.99 -6.24 4.28
N VAL A 70 4.28 -7.51 4.32
CA VAL A 70 3.69 -8.48 5.25
C VAL A 70 4.72 -8.81 6.31
N ILE A 71 4.39 -8.50 7.57
CA ILE A 71 5.26 -8.70 8.73
C ILE A 71 4.40 -9.11 9.92
N SER A 72 4.88 -10.05 10.74
CA SER A 72 4.17 -10.41 11.97
C SER A 72 4.32 -9.32 13.04
N ALA A 73 3.34 -9.25 13.94
CA ALA A 73 3.37 -8.29 15.05
C ALA A 73 4.59 -8.51 15.96
N GLU A 74 5.00 -9.78 16.16
CA GLU A 74 6.16 -10.13 16.98
C GLU A 74 7.46 -9.57 16.38
N VAL A 75 7.66 -9.74 15.06
CA VAL A 75 8.83 -9.20 14.37
C VAL A 75 8.81 -7.67 14.34
N THR A 76 7.63 -7.08 14.22
CA THR A 76 7.47 -5.61 14.32
C THR A 76 7.88 -5.12 15.71
N GLU A 77 7.40 -5.77 16.76
CA GLU A 77 7.73 -5.42 18.15
C GLU A 77 9.22 -5.61 18.46
N GLU A 78 9.82 -6.71 17.96
CA GLU A 78 11.26 -6.92 18.10
C GLU A 78 12.07 -5.81 17.41
N ARG A 79 11.69 -5.43 16.20
CA ARG A 79 12.33 -4.32 15.47
C ARG A 79 12.13 -2.98 16.17
N ARG A 80 10.96 -2.74 16.76
CA ARG A 80 10.65 -1.54 17.55
C ARG A 80 11.56 -1.43 18.77
N LYS A 81 11.71 -2.51 19.54
CA LYS A 81 12.59 -2.56 20.73
C LYS A 81 14.06 -2.30 20.41
N ARG A 82 14.51 -2.61 19.20
CA ARG A 82 15.88 -2.33 18.75
C ARG A 82 16.11 -0.86 18.34
N ARG A 83 15.03 -0.10 18.14
CA ARG A 83 15.13 1.33 17.86
C ARG A 83 15.20 2.05 19.20
N GLU A 84 16.21 2.88 19.39
CA GLU A 84 16.38 3.71 20.61
C GLU A 84 15.34 4.85 20.71
N LYS A 85 14.29 4.80 19.89
CA LYS A 85 13.27 5.84 19.83
C LYS A 85 12.06 5.40 20.64
N ASP A 86 11.85 6.06 21.76
CA ASP A 86 10.65 5.89 22.60
C ASP A 86 9.51 6.75 22.00
N ASP A 87 8.82 6.20 21.01
CA ASP A 87 7.74 6.87 20.32
C ASP A 87 6.41 6.27 20.81
N ASN A 88 5.76 6.96 21.75
CA ASN A 88 4.45 6.58 22.30
C ASN A 88 3.29 6.90 21.34
N ALA A 89 3.54 6.91 20.04
CA ALA A 89 2.51 7.16 19.05
C ALA A 89 1.44 6.06 19.08
N ILE A 90 0.19 6.46 18.92
CA ILE A 90 -0.99 5.57 18.85
C ILE A 90 -0.74 4.39 17.88
N PHE A 91 -0.07 4.65 16.75
CA PHE A 91 0.25 3.65 15.74
C PHE A 91 1.31 2.63 16.17
N GLU A 92 1.94 2.80 17.32
CA GLU A 92 2.98 1.90 17.83
C GLU A 92 2.48 0.98 18.95
N THR A 93 1.19 1.04 19.30
CA THR A 93 0.61 0.10 20.25
C THR A 93 0.57 -1.31 19.68
N LYS A 94 0.75 -2.31 20.53
CA LYS A 94 0.74 -3.73 20.12
C LYS A 94 -0.57 -4.11 19.43
N ASP A 95 -1.70 -3.75 20.03
CA ASP A 95 -3.03 -4.09 19.50
C ASP A 95 -3.25 -3.49 18.11
N PHE A 96 -2.82 -2.23 17.90
CA PHE A 96 -2.89 -1.58 16.60
C PHE A 96 -2.04 -2.31 15.56
N GLN A 97 -0.80 -2.67 15.90
CA GLN A 97 0.10 -3.35 15.00
C GLN A 97 -0.38 -4.77 14.66
N GLU A 98 -0.97 -5.49 15.61
CA GLU A 98 -1.59 -6.80 15.36
C GLU A 98 -2.75 -6.71 14.36
N GLU A 99 -3.63 -5.71 14.50
CA GLU A 99 -4.73 -5.50 13.57
C GLU A 99 -4.25 -5.13 12.17
N ILE A 100 -3.27 -4.24 12.07
CA ILE A 100 -2.66 -3.88 10.78
C ILE A 100 -1.98 -5.09 10.12
N ALA A 101 -1.23 -5.89 10.89
CA ALA A 101 -0.59 -7.10 10.38
C ALA A 101 -1.61 -8.11 9.84
N LYS A 102 -2.74 -8.32 10.54
CA LYS A 102 -3.84 -9.18 10.07
C LYS A 102 -4.43 -8.68 8.74
N ILE A 103 -4.64 -7.37 8.63
CA ILE A 103 -5.21 -6.77 7.40
C ILE A 103 -4.25 -6.94 6.22
N TYR A 104 -2.96 -6.68 6.40
CA TYR A 104 -1.97 -6.81 5.34
C TYR A 104 -1.66 -8.27 4.97
N ALA A 105 -1.72 -9.19 5.92
CA ALA A 105 -1.63 -10.62 5.63
C ALA A 105 -2.88 -11.15 4.89
N GLY A 106 -4.04 -10.54 5.12
CA GLY A 106 -5.32 -10.95 4.53
C GLY A 106 -5.48 -10.55 3.06
N ASP A 107 -6.38 -11.23 2.36
CA ASP A 107 -6.59 -11.04 0.93
C ASP A 107 -7.57 -9.91 0.58
N ARG A 108 -8.38 -9.45 1.53
CA ARG A 108 -9.52 -8.58 1.25
C ARG A 108 -9.12 -7.30 0.51
N ILE A 109 -8.16 -6.55 1.04
CA ILE A 109 -7.68 -5.31 0.42
C ILE A 109 -6.92 -5.60 -0.87
N LYS A 110 -6.08 -6.62 -0.87
CA LYS A 110 -5.30 -7.02 -2.06
C LYS A 110 -6.21 -7.34 -3.23
N ARG A 111 -7.29 -8.12 -3.01
CA ARG A 111 -8.28 -8.43 -4.04
C ARG A 111 -8.98 -7.19 -4.59
N GLN A 112 -9.25 -6.17 -3.77
CA GLN A 112 -9.87 -4.93 -4.25
C GLN A 112 -8.97 -4.19 -5.25
N TYR A 113 -7.65 -4.21 -5.05
CA TYR A 113 -6.70 -3.65 -5.99
C TYR A 113 -6.54 -4.53 -7.24
N ALA A 114 -6.41 -5.84 -7.05
CA ALA A 114 -6.29 -6.80 -8.15
C ALA A 114 -7.50 -6.75 -9.11
N LEU A 115 -8.72 -6.62 -8.58
CA LEU A 115 -9.94 -6.46 -9.39
C LEU A 115 -9.97 -5.18 -10.23
N ARG A 116 -9.10 -4.21 -9.94
CA ARG A 116 -8.93 -2.97 -10.70
C ARG A 116 -7.74 -3.01 -11.65
N GLY A 117 -7.11 -4.17 -11.82
CA GLY A 117 -5.96 -4.36 -12.70
C GLY A 117 -4.60 -4.05 -12.08
N THR A 118 -4.55 -3.84 -10.75
CA THR A 118 -3.27 -3.69 -10.02
C THR A 118 -2.61 -5.04 -9.85
N GLU A 119 -1.35 -5.17 -10.22
CA GLU A 119 -0.52 -6.28 -9.79
C GLU A 119 -0.16 -6.11 -8.30
N VAL A 120 -0.45 -7.12 -7.47
CA VAL A 120 -0.22 -7.06 -6.03
C VAL A 120 0.85 -8.06 -5.64
N VAL A 121 1.92 -7.58 -5.01
CA VAL A 121 3.07 -8.38 -4.59
C VAL A 121 3.27 -8.25 -3.08
N ASP A 122 3.28 -9.37 -2.37
CA ASP A 122 3.60 -9.41 -0.96
C ASP A 122 5.12 -9.35 -0.73
N LEU A 123 5.55 -8.40 0.08
CA LEU A 123 6.90 -8.32 0.60
C LEU A 123 6.95 -9.05 1.95
N ASN A 124 7.41 -10.30 1.98
CA ASN A 124 7.58 -11.02 3.24
C ASN A 124 8.76 -10.45 4.04
N MET A 125 8.46 -9.49 4.88
CA MET A 125 9.47 -8.79 5.68
C MET A 125 10.14 -9.66 6.74
N SER A 126 9.63 -10.85 7.01
CA SER A 126 10.28 -11.83 7.90
C SER A 126 11.46 -12.52 7.22
N GLU A 127 11.42 -12.65 5.89
CA GLU A 127 12.51 -13.20 5.06
C GLU A 127 13.53 -12.14 4.67
N LEU A 128 13.09 -10.89 4.48
CA LEU A 128 13.92 -9.75 4.11
C LEU A 128 14.55 -9.12 5.36
N LYS A 129 15.69 -9.67 5.77
CA LYS A 129 16.33 -9.32 7.06
C LYS A 129 17.13 -8.03 7.02
N THR A 130 17.66 -7.67 5.86
CA THR A 130 18.51 -6.49 5.67
C THR A 130 17.89 -5.50 4.67
N PRO A 131 18.29 -4.23 4.69
CA PRO A 131 17.92 -3.28 3.64
C PRO A 131 18.36 -3.73 2.24
N GLU A 132 19.48 -4.44 2.15
CA GLU A 132 20.04 -4.97 0.91
C GLU A 132 19.16 -6.09 0.35
N ASP A 133 18.65 -7.00 1.19
CA ASP A 133 17.68 -8.03 0.78
C ASP A 133 16.42 -7.39 0.22
N THR A 134 15.92 -6.37 0.93
CA THR A 134 14.73 -5.61 0.49
C THR A 134 14.96 -4.93 -0.86
N LYS A 135 16.11 -4.27 -1.05
CA LYS A 135 16.48 -3.63 -2.32
C LYS A 135 16.57 -4.65 -3.46
N ALA A 136 17.20 -5.79 -3.20
CA ALA A 136 17.35 -6.85 -4.21
C ALA A 136 15.98 -7.41 -4.62
N PHE A 137 15.10 -7.66 -3.65
CA PHE A 137 13.75 -8.14 -3.92
C PHE A 137 12.93 -7.12 -4.70
N VAL A 138 12.90 -5.86 -4.26
CA VAL A 138 12.16 -4.78 -4.93
C VAL A 138 12.64 -4.58 -6.37
N ARG A 139 13.96 -4.61 -6.61
CA ARG A 139 14.52 -4.53 -7.97
C ARG A 139 14.02 -5.68 -8.86
N LYS A 140 14.00 -6.92 -8.33
CA LYS A 140 13.51 -8.08 -9.07
C LYS A 140 12.03 -7.93 -9.43
N VAL A 141 11.21 -7.47 -8.48
CA VAL A 141 9.77 -7.23 -8.72
C VAL A 141 9.58 -6.13 -9.77
N LEU A 142 10.29 -5.01 -9.66
CA LEU A 142 10.19 -3.91 -10.62
C LEU A 142 10.63 -4.34 -12.02
N PHE A 143 11.71 -5.09 -12.14
CA PHE A 143 12.19 -5.61 -13.42
C PHE A 143 11.16 -6.53 -14.07
N HIS A 144 10.61 -7.47 -13.29
CA HIS A 144 9.56 -8.37 -13.77
C HIS A 144 8.28 -7.62 -14.17
N TYR A 145 7.88 -6.62 -13.39
CA TYR A 145 6.73 -5.77 -13.70
C TYR A 145 6.96 -4.95 -14.97
N GLU A 146 8.14 -4.38 -15.14
CA GLU A 146 8.51 -3.62 -16.33
C GLU A 146 8.41 -4.47 -17.60
N GLU A 147 8.99 -5.68 -17.59
CA GLU A 147 8.92 -6.61 -18.73
C GLU A 147 7.47 -6.95 -19.10
N ASN A 148 6.60 -7.18 -18.11
CA ASN A 148 5.20 -7.53 -18.34
C ASN A 148 4.35 -6.31 -18.72
N PHE A 149 4.62 -5.15 -18.12
CA PHE A 149 3.88 -3.91 -18.35
C PHE A 149 4.09 -3.41 -19.79
N TRP A 150 5.32 -3.30 -20.26
CA TRP A 150 5.59 -2.86 -21.62
C TRP A 150 5.04 -3.85 -22.66
N SER A 151 5.06 -5.15 -22.37
CA SER A 151 4.43 -6.14 -23.24
C SER A 151 2.90 -6.03 -23.27
N ALA A 152 2.27 -5.53 -22.22
CA ALA A 152 0.82 -5.29 -22.13
C ALA A 152 0.42 -3.96 -22.80
N ASP A 153 1.21 -2.90 -22.63
CA ASP A 153 0.97 -1.59 -23.28
C ASP A 153 1.10 -1.66 -24.82
N ALA A 154 2.01 -2.50 -25.32
CA ALA A 154 2.05 -2.81 -26.75
C ALA A 154 0.73 -3.41 -27.26
N ARG A 155 0.01 -4.15 -26.41
CA ARG A 155 -1.33 -4.71 -26.72
C ARG A 155 -2.47 -3.69 -26.56
N VAL A 156 -2.28 -2.63 -25.77
CA VAL A 156 -3.28 -1.56 -25.57
C VAL A 156 -3.16 -0.52 -26.67
N ALA A 157 -1.94 -0.19 -27.12
CA ALA A 157 -1.71 0.68 -28.26
C ALA A 157 -2.34 0.12 -29.56
N ASP A 158 -2.44 -1.21 -29.68
CA ASP A 158 -3.08 -1.89 -30.80
C ASP A 158 -4.63 -1.89 -30.74
N ARG A 159 -5.23 -1.43 -29.62
CA ARG A 159 -6.68 -1.35 -29.42
C ARG A 159 -7.28 0.03 -29.69
N GLY A 160 -6.52 0.97 -30.23
CA GLY A 160 -7.05 2.20 -30.83
C GLY A 160 -7.83 3.09 -29.87
N ILE A 161 -7.23 3.48 -28.70
CA ILE A 161 -7.76 4.54 -27.85
C ILE A 161 -6.97 5.81 -28.04
#